data_a01d90e373007e44b30a802a522f242e
#
_entry.id   a01d90e373007e44b30a802a522f242e
#
_cell.length_a   1.000
_cell.length_b   1.000
_cell.length_c   1.000
_cell.angle_alpha   90.00
_cell.angle_beta   90.00
_cell.angle_gamma   90.00
#
_symmetry.space_group_name_H-M   'P 1'
#
loop_
_entity.id
_entity.type
_entity.pdbx_description
1 polymer ?
#
loop_
_entity_poly.entity_id
_entity_poly.type
_entity_poly.pdbx_seq_one_letter_code
_entity_poly.pdbx_strand_id
1 'polypeptide(L)'
;QCGQCGYPGCRPYAEAINKGEADINLCPPGGMEGVQRLADLLGREVKPLEAEEKPKAVAFIDEQTCIGCTLCIQACPVDAIVGAAKQMHTIIADLCTGCELCVPPCPVECISMPQITENLDNWKWKYPVIELKKVA
;
A
#
# COMPACT_ATOMS: atom_id res chain seq x y z
N GLN A 1 3.55 -3.88 7.49
CA GLN A 1 2.67 -4.87 6.87
C GLN A 1 3.36 -5.56 5.70
N CYS A 2 3.78 -4.82 4.66
CA CYS A 2 4.36 -5.45 3.46
C CYS A 2 5.84 -5.85 3.57
N GLY A 3 6.61 -5.29 4.52
CA GLY A 3 8.02 -5.61 4.73
C GLY A 3 9.00 -5.05 3.68
N GLN A 4 8.55 -4.30 2.69
CA GLN A 4 9.42 -3.79 1.61
C GLN A 4 10.47 -2.77 2.08
N CYS A 5 10.27 -2.15 3.24
CA CYS A 5 11.25 -1.25 3.87
C CYS A 5 12.38 -1.99 4.62
N GLY A 6 12.43 -3.34 4.56
CA GLY A 6 13.40 -4.16 5.29
C GLY A 6 13.01 -4.49 6.73
N TYR A 7 11.92 -3.94 7.24
CA TYR A 7 11.37 -4.24 8.56
C TYR A 7 10.23 -5.26 8.45
N PRO A 8 9.99 -6.10 9.47
CA PRO A 8 8.95 -7.15 9.42
C PRO A 8 7.52 -6.60 9.50
N GLY A 9 7.33 -5.30 9.30
CA GLY A 9 6.03 -4.64 9.25
C GLY A 9 6.10 -3.15 9.53
N CYS A 10 4.98 -2.45 9.37
CA CYS A 10 4.92 -0.99 9.58
C CYS A 10 5.16 -0.59 11.04
N ARG A 11 4.68 -1.39 12.01
CA ARG A 11 4.86 -1.08 13.43
C ARG A 11 6.33 -1.18 13.87
N PRO A 12 7.10 -2.24 13.59
CA PRO A 12 8.53 -2.28 13.86
C PRO A 12 9.32 -1.16 13.19
N TYR A 13 8.93 -0.78 11.97
CA TYR A 13 9.53 0.37 11.29
C TYR A 13 9.26 1.69 12.02
N ALA A 14 8.01 1.94 12.44
CA ALA A 14 7.67 3.13 13.22
C ALA A 14 8.40 3.18 14.59
N GLU A 15 8.54 2.04 15.26
CA GLU A 15 9.30 1.92 16.51
C GLU A 15 10.79 2.23 16.29
N ALA A 16 11.39 1.77 15.18
CA ALA A 16 12.77 2.07 14.81
C ALA A 16 12.97 3.57 14.49
N ILE A 17 12.02 4.20 13.77
CA ILE A 17 12.04 5.65 13.55
C ILE A 17 12.00 6.43 14.88
N ASN A 18 11.14 6.03 15.81
CA ASN A 18 11.00 6.67 17.10
C ASN A 18 12.28 6.54 17.95
N LYS A 19 12.99 5.43 17.86
CA LYS A 19 14.28 5.21 18.53
C LYS A 19 15.46 5.90 17.83
N GLY A 20 15.27 6.39 16.60
CA GLY A 20 16.32 6.95 15.77
C GLY A 20 17.22 5.92 15.08
N GLU A 21 16.79 4.65 15.05
CA GLU A 21 17.49 3.53 14.41
C GLU A 21 17.17 3.43 12.90
N ALA A 22 16.08 4.06 12.46
CA ALA A 22 15.66 4.11 11.06
C ALA A 22 15.36 5.53 10.61
N ASP A 23 15.55 5.78 9.31
CA ASP A 23 15.16 7.03 8.67
C ASP A 23 13.71 6.97 8.16
N ILE A 24 13.12 8.14 7.86
CA ILE A 24 11.71 8.26 7.45
C ILE A 24 11.47 7.94 5.97
N ASN A 25 12.53 7.69 5.18
CA ASN A 25 12.52 7.59 3.72
C ASN A 25 12.67 6.15 3.19
N LEU A 26 12.43 5.12 4.02
CA LEU A 26 12.64 3.72 3.64
C LEU A 26 11.40 3.02 3.09
N CYS A 27 10.22 3.65 3.12
CA CYS A 27 8.96 2.99 2.75
C CYS A 27 8.61 3.17 1.28
N PRO A 28 8.80 2.16 0.37
CA PRO A 28 8.51 2.31 -1.06
C PRO A 28 7.02 2.57 -1.36
N PRO A 29 6.05 1.83 -0.75
CA PRO A 29 4.64 2.11 -0.98
C PRO A 29 4.16 3.46 -0.44
N GLY A 30 4.87 4.02 0.54
CA GLY A 30 4.59 5.36 1.06
C GLY A 30 5.01 6.49 0.11
N GLY A 31 6.00 6.23 -0.73
CA GLY A 31 6.56 7.20 -1.68
C GLY A 31 7.00 8.50 -1.01
N MET A 32 7.25 9.52 -1.81
CA MET A 32 7.60 10.86 -1.31
C MET A 32 6.52 11.51 -0.45
N GLU A 33 5.24 11.19 -0.71
CA GLU A 33 4.13 11.69 0.11
C GLU A 33 4.21 11.15 1.55
N GLY A 34 4.57 9.88 1.72
CA GLY A 34 4.78 9.26 3.03
C GLY A 34 5.96 9.88 3.77
N VAL A 35 7.07 10.15 3.08
CA VAL A 35 8.23 10.84 3.64
C VAL A 35 7.84 12.24 4.13
N GLN A 36 7.11 13.00 3.32
CA GLN A 36 6.66 14.36 3.67
C GLN A 36 5.80 14.35 4.94
N ARG A 37 4.80 13.46 4.99
CA ARG A 37 3.91 13.34 6.15
C ARG A 37 4.65 12.93 7.43
N LEU A 38 5.63 12.03 7.31
CA LEU A 38 6.47 11.63 8.45
C LEU A 38 7.40 12.77 8.88
N ALA A 39 7.96 13.51 7.93
CA ALA A 39 8.79 14.69 8.22
C ALA A 39 8.00 15.76 8.96
N ASP A 40 6.79 16.09 8.49
CA ASP A 40 5.90 17.07 9.11
C ASP A 40 5.49 16.64 10.54
N LEU A 41 5.16 15.34 10.72
CA LEU A 41 4.75 14.80 12.02
C LEU A 41 5.89 14.83 13.06
N LEU A 42 7.11 14.54 12.62
CA LEU A 42 8.27 14.38 13.50
C LEU A 42 9.14 15.65 13.59
N GLY A 43 8.81 16.70 12.82
CA GLY A 43 9.61 17.92 12.73
C GLY A 43 11.02 17.68 12.17
N ARG A 44 11.15 16.71 11.23
CA ARG A 44 12.43 16.37 10.58
C ARG A 44 12.48 16.95 9.17
N GLU A 45 13.70 17.08 8.64
CA GLU A 45 13.88 17.48 7.24
C GLU A 45 13.43 16.37 6.28
N VAL A 46 12.81 16.78 5.16
CA VAL A 46 12.40 15.87 4.10
C VAL A 46 13.64 15.34 3.39
N LYS A 47 13.77 14.01 3.33
CA LYS A 47 14.85 13.33 2.61
C LYS A 47 14.32 12.69 1.33
N PRO A 48 15.14 12.53 0.28
CA PRO A 48 14.75 11.76 -0.90
C PRO A 48 14.46 10.31 -0.50
N LEU A 49 13.50 9.68 -1.19
CA LEU A 49 13.19 8.27 -0.98
C LEU A 49 14.44 7.43 -1.31
N GLU A 50 14.81 6.51 -0.42
CA GLU A 50 15.98 5.65 -0.62
C GLU A 50 15.69 4.50 -1.59
N ALA A 51 14.43 4.07 -1.67
CA ALA A 51 13.97 3.08 -2.63
C ALA A 51 13.50 3.73 -3.94
N GLU A 52 13.56 2.98 -5.04
CA GLU A 52 12.98 3.43 -6.31
C GLU A 52 11.47 3.68 -6.14
N GLU A 53 11.02 4.85 -6.54
CA GLU A 53 9.62 5.21 -6.51
C GLU A 53 8.87 4.42 -7.59
N LYS A 54 8.08 3.45 -7.14
CA LYS A 54 7.23 2.69 -8.06
C LYS A 54 5.97 3.49 -8.39
N PRO A 55 5.52 3.50 -9.65
CA PRO A 55 4.25 4.12 -10.01
C PRO A 55 3.12 3.46 -9.23
N LYS A 56 2.12 4.25 -8.82
CA LYS A 56 0.95 3.72 -8.14
C LYS A 56 0.27 2.66 -9.02
N ALA A 57 0.16 1.47 -8.51
CA ALA A 57 -0.48 0.34 -9.17
C ALA A 57 -1.50 -0.30 -8.22
N VAL A 58 -2.54 -0.88 -8.77
CA VAL A 58 -3.53 -1.69 -8.04
C VAL A 58 -3.53 -3.08 -8.65
N ALA A 59 -3.53 -4.10 -7.81
CA ALA A 59 -3.62 -5.45 -8.30
C ALA A 59 -4.99 -5.69 -8.98
N PHE A 60 -4.97 -6.44 -10.06
CA PHE A 60 -6.16 -6.88 -10.79
C PHE A 60 -6.14 -8.40 -10.90
N ILE A 61 -7.24 -9.06 -10.58
CA ILE A 61 -7.40 -10.51 -10.70
C ILE A 61 -8.27 -10.79 -11.92
N ASP A 62 -7.77 -11.61 -12.82
CA ASP A 62 -8.60 -12.18 -13.89
C ASP A 62 -9.51 -13.25 -13.29
N GLU A 63 -10.78 -12.89 -13.10
CA GLU A 63 -11.78 -13.73 -12.46
C GLU A 63 -12.07 -15.01 -13.26
N GLN A 64 -11.87 -15.01 -14.58
CA GLN A 64 -12.10 -16.17 -15.45
C GLN A 64 -11.01 -17.24 -15.27
N THR A 65 -9.79 -16.82 -15.02
CA THR A 65 -8.65 -17.70 -14.80
C THR A 65 -8.48 -18.09 -13.33
N CYS A 66 -9.12 -17.35 -12.42
CA CYS A 66 -8.99 -17.56 -10.98
C CYS A 66 -9.62 -18.89 -10.52
N ILE A 67 -8.83 -19.75 -9.86
CA ILE A 67 -9.26 -21.06 -9.36
C ILE A 67 -9.76 -21.06 -7.91
N GLY A 68 -9.78 -19.91 -7.25
CA GLY A 68 -10.25 -19.82 -5.86
C GLY A 68 -9.35 -20.50 -4.82
N CYS A 69 -8.02 -20.44 -4.99
CA CYS A 69 -7.06 -21.12 -4.09
C CYS A 69 -6.82 -20.39 -2.75
N THR A 70 -7.31 -19.17 -2.58
CA THR A 70 -7.20 -18.32 -1.37
C THR A 70 -5.80 -17.87 -0.97
N LEU A 71 -4.73 -18.25 -1.66
CA LEU A 71 -3.35 -17.89 -1.31
C LEU A 71 -3.10 -16.39 -1.36
N CYS A 72 -3.70 -15.69 -2.33
CA CYS A 72 -3.60 -14.23 -2.43
C CYS A 72 -4.29 -13.50 -1.25
N ILE A 73 -5.41 -14.03 -0.73
CA ILE A 73 -6.08 -13.49 0.46
C ILE A 73 -5.15 -13.57 1.67
N GLN A 74 -4.51 -14.74 1.88
CA GLN A 74 -3.58 -14.94 2.99
C GLN A 74 -2.35 -14.04 2.91
N ALA A 75 -1.91 -13.70 1.69
CA ALA A 75 -0.77 -12.83 1.45
C ALA A 75 -1.09 -11.33 1.55
N CYS A 76 -2.38 -10.95 1.52
CA CYS A 76 -2.78 -9.56 1.52
C CYS A 76 -2.71 -8.95 2.92
N PRO A 77 -1.83 -7.95 3.17
CA PRO A 77 -1.68 -7.37 4.50
C PRO A 77 -2.76 -6.33 4.87
N VAL A 78 -3.64 -5.99 3.94
CA VAL A 78 -4.67 -4.95 4.08
C VAL A 78 -6.09 -5.44 3.79
N ASP A 79 -6.27 -6.75 3.66
CA ASP A 79 -7.56 -7.41 3.39
C ASP A 79 -8.32 -6.84 2.17
N ALA A 80 -7.56 -6.42 1.15
CA ALA A 80 -8.11 -5.84 -0.07
C ALA A 80 -8.65 -6.88 -1.06
N ILE A 81 -8.57 -8.17 -0.76
CA ILE A 81 -8.99 -9.26 -1.66
C ILE A 81 -10.20 -9.98 -1.09
N VAL A 82 -11.27 -10.02 -1.86
CA VAL A 82 -12.53 -10.67 -1.52
C VAL A 82 -12.68 -11.94 -2.33
N GLY A 83 -13.17 -13.00 -1.70
CA GLY A 83 -13.42 -14.29 -2.33
C GLY A 83 -13.51 -15.40 -1.29
N ALA A 84 -13.68 -16.63 -1.76
CA ALA A 84 -13.75 -17.81 -0.93
C ALA A 84 -13.09 -19.02 -1.62
N ALA A 85 -12.85 -20.10 -0.88
CA ALA A 85 -12.31 -21.32 -1.42
C ALA A 85 -13.17 -21.86 -2.57
N LYS A 86 -12.55 -22.16 -3.71
CA LYS A 86 -13.19 -22.60 -4.96
C LYS A 86 -14.15 -21.57 -5.60
N GLN A 87 -14.08 -20.31 -5.18
CA GLN A 87 -14.79 -19.20 -5.79
C GLN A 87 -13.76 -18.20 -6.34
N MET A 88 -14.10 -17.49 -7.41
CA MET A 88 -13.24 -16.44 -7.93
C MET A 88 -12.98 -15.37 -6.88
N HIS A 89 -11.81 -14.75 -6.96
CA HIS A 89 -11.44 -13.63 -6.11
C HIS A 89 -11.47 -12.33 -6.90
N THR A 90 -11.76 -11.23 -6.20
CA THR A 90 -11.68 -9.88 -6.76
C THR A 90 -10.96 -8.94 -5.80
N ILE A 91 -10.51 -7.79 -6.28
CA ILE A 91 -9.76 -6.82 -5.49
C ILE A 91 -10.58 -5.56 -5.28
N ILE A 92 -10.62 -5.09 -4.03
CA ILE A 92 -11.15 -3.79 -3.67
C ILE A 92 -10.04 -2.76 -3.90
N ALA A 93 -10.11 -2.06 -5.03
CA ALA A 93 -9.07 -1.14 -5.49
C ALA A 93 -8.75 -0.04 -4.46
N ASP A 94 -9.76 0.48 -3.77
CA ASP A 94 -9.61 1.55 -2.76
C ASP A 94 -8.83 1.10 -1.52
N LEU A 95 -8.77 -0.21 -1.24
CA LEU A 95 -8.02 -0.78 -0.12
C LEU A 95 -6.64 -1.28 -0.53
N CYS A 96 -6.42 -1.53 -1.83
CA CYS A 96 -5.18 -2.07 -2.34
C CYS A 96 -4.04 -1.04 -2.26
N THR A 97 -2.94 -1.42 -1.63
CA THR A 97 -1.74 -0.56 -1.49
C THR A 97 -0.69 -0.78 -2.59
N GLY A 98 -0.95 -1.66 -3.56
CA GLY A 98 0.01 -1.95 -4.64
C GLY A 98 1.28 -2.68 -4.19
N CYS A 99 1.24 -3.41 -3.07
CA CYS A 99 2.42 -4.04 -2.46
C CYS A 99 2.94 -5.29 -3.21
N GLU A 100 2.23 -5.79 -4.22
CA GLU A 100 2.58 -6.94 -5.07
C GLU A 100 2.68 -8.30 -4.35
N LEU A 101 2.43 -8.39 -3.04
CA LEU A 101 2.59 -9.63 -2.27
C LEU A 101 1.62 -10.76 -2.68
N CYS A 102 0.52 -10.42 -3.32
CA CYS A 102 -0.45 -11.40 -3.83
C CYS A 102 -0.03 -12.07 -5.16
N VAL A 103 0.94 -11.49 -5.88
CA VAL A 103 1.37 -11.97 -7.20
C VAL A 103 2.15 -13.29 -7.11
N PRO A 104 3.25 -13.38 -6.31
CA PRO A 104 4.07 -14.59 -6.25
C PRO A 104 3.33 -15.87 -5.81
N PRO A 105 2.38 -15.82 -4.85
CA PRO A 105 1.70 -17.03 -4.40
C PRO A 105 0.61 -17.53 -5.36
N CYS A 106 0.28 -16.79 -6.43
CA CYS A 106 -0.76 -17.18 -7.37
C CYS A 106 -0.29 -18.31 -8.31
N PRO A 107 -0.82 -19.55 -8.21
CA PRO A 107 -0.31 -20.68 -8.98
C PRO A 107 -0.73 -20.65 -10.46
N VAL A 108 -1.73 -19.84 -10.82
CA VAL A 108 -2.25 -19.68 -12.18
C VAL A 108 -1.92 -18.32 -12.77
N GLU A 109 -1.10 -17.53 -12.10
CA GLU A 109 -0.60 -16.20 -12.55
C GLU A 109 -1.73 -15.26 -13.05
N CYS A 110 -2.92 -15.37 -12.47
CA CYS A 110 -4.08 -14.57 -12.86
C CYS A 110 -4.08 -13.15 -12.26
N ILE A 111 -3.01 -12.72 -11.58
CA ILE A 111 -2.91 -11.42 -10.94
C ILE A 111 -1.93 -10.53 -11.70
N SER A 112 -2.39 -9.39 -12.15
CA SER A 112 -1.60 -8.36 -12.79
C SER A 112 -1.57 -7.06 -11.98
N MET A 113 -0.60 -6.19 -12.27
CA MET A 113 -0.41 -4.92 -11.57
C MET A 113 -0.50 -3.74 -12.55
N PRO A 114 -1.70 -3.42 -13.07
CA PRO A 114 -1.86 -2.25 -13.92
C PRO A 114 -1.55 -0.96 -13.15
N GLN A 115 -0.82 -0.05 -13.81
CA GLN A 115 -0.56 1.28 -13.25
C GLN A 115 -1.83 2.11 -13.26
N ILE A 116 -2.07 2.85 -12.18
CA ILE A 116 -3.17 3.80 -12.10
C ILE A 116 -2.69 5.11 -12.70
N THR A 117 -3.24 5.47 -13.86
CA THR A 117 -3.11 6.83 -14.39
C THR A 117 -4.26 7.66 -13.84
N GLU A 118 -3.94 8.77 -13.19
CA GLU A 118 -4.97 9.72 -12.75
C GLU A 118 -5.65 10.33 -14.00
N ASN A 119 -6.95 10.09 -14.11
CA ASN A 119 -7.80 10.66 -15.14
C ASN A 119 -9.09 11.23 -14.50
N LEU A 120 -9.96 11.85 -15.29
CA LEU A 120 -11.18 12.48 -14.77
C LEU A 120 -12.14 11.48 -14.11
N ASP A 121 -12.11 10.20 -14.51
CA ASP A 121 -13.02 9.18 -14.02
C ASP A 121 -12.61 8.64 -12.64
N ASN A 122 -11.32 8.63 -12.34
CA ASN A 122 -10.77 8.14 -11.08
C ASN A 122 -10.27 9.24 -10.14
N TRP A 123 -10.40 10.51 -10.56
CA TRP A 123 -9.97 11.65 -9.77
C TRP A 123 -10.93 11.91 -8.60
N LYS A 124 -10.40 11.89 -7.37
CA LYS A 124 -11.17 12.20 -6.16
C LYS A 124 -10.70 13.53 -5.57
N TRP A 125 -11.65 14.40 -5.23
CA TRP A 125 -11.36 15.64 -4.51
C TRP A 125 -10.69 15.30 -3.18
N LYS A 126 -9.58 16.01 -2.87
CA LYS A 126 -9.01 15.93 -1.52
C LYS A 126 -9.98 16.59 -0.57
N TYR A 127 -10.38 15.89 0.49
CA TYR A 127 -11.20 16.48 1.54
C TYR A 127 -10.44 17.66 2.17
N PRO A 128 -11.07 18.82 2.39
CA PRO A 128 -10.44 19.93 3.08
C PRO A 128 -10.10 19.48 4.50
N VAL A 129 -8.87 19.75 4.93
CA VAL A 129 -8.47 19.53 6.32
C VAL A 129 -9.18 20.62 7.16
N ILE A 130 -10.21 20.22 7.91
CA ILE A 130 -10.89 21.11 8.84
C ILE A 130 -10.11 21.09 10.14
N GLU A 131 -9.36 22.14 10.42
CA GLU A 131 -8.77 22.34 11.74
C GLU A 131 -9.90 22.57 12.75
N LEU A 132 -10.15 21.57 13.61
CA LEU A 132 -11.05 21.71 14.73
C LEU A 132 -10.38 22.66 15.75
N LYS A 133 -10.80 23.94 15.77
CA LYS A 133 -10.42 24.84 16.85
C LYS A 133 -10.96 24.27 18.14
N LYS A 134 -10.07 23.97 19.09
CA LYS A 134 -10.48 23.65 20.46
C LYS A 134 -11.29 24.84 20.99
N VAL A 135 -12.57 24.62 21.21
CA VAL A 135 -13.41 25.56 21.96
C VAL A 135 -12.91 25.51 23.40
N ALA A 136 -12.38 26.63 23.88
CA ALA A 136 -11.93 26.79 25.27
C ALA A 136 -13.13 26.84 26.23
#